data_d5320e65e6e78916e7c19e579f226427
#
_entry.id   d5320e65e6e78916e7c19e579f226427
#
_cell.length_a   1.000
_cell.length_b   1.000
_cell.length_c   1.000
_cell.angle_alpha   90.00
_cell.angle_beta   90.00
_cell.angle_gamma   90.00
#
_symmetry.space_group_name_H-M   'P 1'
#
loop_
_entity.id
_entity.type
_entity.pdbx_description
1 polymer ?
#
loop_
_entity_poly.entity_id
_entity_poly.type
_entity_poly.pdbx_seq_one_letter_code
_entity_poly.pdbx_strand_id
1 'polypeptide(L)'
;RTARLTLASARLADFALTKDGEQLVYLAKADKGYDLWLLKPRTKDLKRLAQFEAPEIEHFGPRFPVELALDKEEKNVFVLANGRLSKVELASSKMEPVKFTAEKELNRAAERAALFEHMWRLEKEKFYVSDMGGVDWDYYKKVYSKFLPYITNNRDFAEMMSEMLGELNASHTGCRYYAQGGDQTASLGAFFDPAYKGAGLKILEIIEKGPLVAASELQAGMIIEKIDGMPITPGMDISPLLNLKAGKPTLLSIFDPAKNARFDVTIKPVSQMVLNDLLYDRWVKRRRELVNRLSNGTIGYVHVRGMTDESYRETYSDALGREETKKALIVDTRYNGGGNLHDQLTTFLSGKPYLKISPRGQFLGWEPRGKWSRKSAIIANEGDYSDGMLFPWVYKHFNIGKFIGMPVPGTGTAVWWEFQQDPTLLFGIPEVGIMDEQGNYMEKTQVEPDIEVMNDPKSVAEGRDLQIERAVAELMKQ
;
A
#
# COMPACT_ATOMS: atom_id res chain seq x y z
N ARG A 1 -2.88 -37.82 -19.09
CA ARG A 1 -2.16 -37.62 -17.81
C ARG A 1 -1.61 -36.19 -17.77
N THR A 2 -1.89 -35.46 -16.73
CA THR A 2 -1.31 -34.12 -16.46
C THR A 2 -0.07 -34.29 -15.60
N ALA A 3 1.04 -33.61 -15.93
CA ALA A 3 2.26 -33.62 -15.16
C ALA A 3 2.74 -32.21 -14.91
N ARG A 4 3.23 -31.96 -13.69
CA ARG A 4 3.87 -30.70 -13.35
C ARG A 4 5.30 -30.72 -13.89
N LEU A 5 5.65 -29.70 -14.67
CA LEU A 5 7.01 -29.57 -15.24
C LEU A 5 7.93 -28.80 -14.30
N THR A 6 7.45 -27.71 -13.64
CA THR A 6 8.28 -26.90 -12.75
C THR A 6 8.66 -27.65 -11.46
N LEU A 7 9.90 -27.46 -10.96
CA LEU A 7 10.40 -28.14 -9.77
C LEU A 7 9.79 -27.59 -8.46
N ALA A 8 9.45 -26.32 -8.44
CA ALA A 8 8.87 -25.62 -7.29
C ALA A 8 7.58 -24.88 -7.67
N SER A 9 6.74 -24.56 -6.69
CA SER A 9 5.62 -23.64 -6.88
C SER A 9 6.16 -22.23 -7.00
N ALA A 10 5.78 -21.53 -8.07
CA ALA A 10 6.14 -20.14 -8.29
C ALA A 10 4.98 -19.43 -9.00
N ARG A 11 4.87 -18.12 -8.79
CA ARG A 11 3.96 -17.29 -9.58
C ARG A 11 4.61 -17.07 -10.95
N LEU A 12 4.11 -17.77 -11.96
CA LEU A 12 4.58 -17.63 -13.33
C LEU A 12 3.93 -16.40 -13.98
N ALA A 13 4.76 -15.61 -14.68
CA ALA A 13 4.27 -14.55 -15.55
C ALA A 13 4.00 -15.09 -16.95
N ASP A 14 4.97 -15.87 -17.50
CA ASP A 14 4.85 -16.46 -18.82
C ASP A 14 5.79 -17.66 -18.99
N PHE A 15 5.56 -18.48 -20.01
CA PHE A 15 6.40 -19.65 -20.32
C PHE A 15 6.34 -20.03 -21.79
N ALA A 16 7.40 -20.69 -22.26
CA ALA A 16 7.46 -21.33 -23.58
C ALA A 16 8.17 -22.69 -23.48
N LEU A 17 7.66 -23.66 -24.20
CA LEU A 17 8.27 -24.98 -24.35
C LEU A 17 8.85 -25.08 -25.77
N THR A 18 10.08 -25.60 -25.91
CA THR A 18 10.67 -25.86 -27.23
C THR A 18 9.87 -26.92 -27.98
N LYS A 19 9.90 -26.92 -29.30
CA LYS A 19 9.12 -27.82 -30.16
C LYS A 19 9.44 -29.30 -29.93
N ASP A 20 10.68 -29.59 -29.56
CA ASP A 20 11.13 -30.94 -29.18
C ASP A 20 10.69 -31.35 -27.75
N GLY A 21 10.16 -30.41 -26.97
CA GLY A 21 9.75 -30.63 -25.58
C GLY A 21 10.91 -30.83 -24.59
N GLU A 22 12.14 -30.58 -24.98
CA GLU A 22 13.33 -30.84 -24.15
C GLU A 22 13.69 -29.65 -23.24
N GLN A 23 13.18 -28.44 -23.54
CA GLN A 23 13.48 -27.24 -22.76
C GLN A 23 12.20 -26.43 -22.47
N LEU A 24 12.01 -26.09 -21.21
CA LEU A 24 10.98 -25.17 -20.75
C LEU A 24 11.66 -23.86 -20.31
N VAL A 25 11.32 -22.77 -20.96
CA VAL A 25 11.72 -21.41 -20.56
C VAL A 25 10.55 -20.75 -19.87
N TYR A 26 10.78 -20.15 -18.71
CA TYR A 26 9.69 -19.50 -17.97
C TYR A 26 10.16 -18.31 -17.16
N LEU A 27 9.27 -17.33 -16.97
CA LEU A 27 9.43 -16.19 -16.10
C LEU A 27 8.67 -16.46 -14.81
N ALA A 28 9.37 -16.41 -13.68
CA ALA A 28 8.79 -16.56 -12.37
C ALA A 28 9.05 -15.33 -11.51
N LYS A 29 8.05 -14.91 -10.71
CA LYS A 29 8.21 -13.81 -9.78
C LYS A 29 9.28 -14.16 -8.73
N ALA A 30 10.19 -13.23 -8.48
CA ALA A 30 11.24 -13.26 -7.47
C ALA A 30 11.09 -12.06 -6.52
N ASP A 31 11.90 -11.99 -5.46
CA ASP A 31 11.85 -10.91 -4.48
C ASP A 31 12.06 -9.51 -5.09
N LYS A 32 12.88 -9.42 -6.14
CA LYS A 32 13.21 -8.17 -6.83
C LYS A 32 12.84 -8.20 -8.32
N GLY A 33 11.62 -8.61 -8.65
CA GLY A 33 11.18 -8.66 -10.04
C GLY A 33 10.89 -10.06 -10.56
N TYR A 34 11.40 -10.39 -11.74
CA TYR A 34 11.16 -11.66 -12.39
C TYR A 34 12.49 -12.31 -12.76
N ASP A 35 12.63 -13.59 -12.44
CA ASP A 35 13.73 -14.43 -12.90
C ASP A 35 13.32 -15.23 -14.13
N LEU A 36 14.19 -15.22 -15.14
CA LEU A 36 14.06 -16.08 -16.33
C LEU A 36 14.81 -17.38 -16.09
N TRP A 37 14.09 -18.48 -16.20
CA TRP A 37 14.59 -19.82 -15.95
C TRP A 37 14.55 -20.68 -17.22
N LEU A 38 15.56 -21.52 -17.37
CA LEU A 38 15.62 -22.63 -18.33
C LEU A 38 15.61 -23.94 -17.55
N LEU A 39 14.61 -24.76 -17.79
CA LEU A 39 14.49 -26.10 -17.22
C LEU A 39 14.53 -27.14 -18.32
N LYS A 40 15.32 -28.19 -18.12
CA LYS A 40 15.24 -29.44 -18.91
C LYS A 40 14.34 -30.43 -18.18
N PRO A 41 13.09 -30.67 -18.60
CA PRO A 41 12.12 -31.44 -17.83
C PRO A 41 12.52 -32.88 -17.53
N ARG A 42 13.28 -33.53 -18.42
CA ARG A 42 13.71 -34.92 -18.25
C ARG A 42 14.82 -35.09 -17.22
N THR A 43 15.85 -34.26 -17.28
CA THR A 43 17.00 -34.30 -16.34
C THR A 43 16.78 -33.54 -15.08
N LYS A 44 15.77 -32.65 -15.04
CA LYS A 44 15.48 -31.69 -14.01
C LYS A 44 16.58 -30.63 -13.80
N ASP A 45 17.44 -30.46 -14.82
CA ASP A 45 18.45 -29.40 -14.79
C ASP A 45 17.77 -28.05 -14.88
N LEU A 46 18.01 -27.22 -13.91
CA LEU A 46 17.45 -25.86 -13.77
C LEU A 46 18.57 -24.83 -13.79
N LYS A 47 18.47 -23.85 -14.68
CA LYS A 47 19.42 -22.75 -14.80
C LYS A 47 18.68 -21.41 -14.81
N ARG A 48 19.12 -20.45 -14.00
CA ARG A 48 18.68 -19.06 -14.13
C ARG A 48 19.46 -18.39 -15.25
N LEU A 49 18.75 -17.82 -16.22
CA LEU A 49 19.33 -17.17 -17.38
C LEU A 49 19.54 -15.67 -17.14
N ALA A 50 18.54 -14.99 -16.57
CA ALA A 50 18.54 -13.55 -16.36
C ALA A 50 17.57 -13.14 -15.25
N GLN A 51 17.70 -11.90 -14.78
CA GLN A 51 16.77 -11.25 -13.85
C GLN A 51 16.28 -9.95 -14.47
N PHE A 52 14.99 -9.68 -14.31
CA PHE A 52 14.32 -8.47 -14.79
C PHE A 52 13.69 -7.72 -13.62
N GLU A 53 13.74 -6.39 -13.65
CA GLU A 53 13.12 -5.55 -12.62
C GLU A 53 11.61 -5.73 -12.60
N ALA A 54 11.02 -5.63 -11.41
CA ALA A 54 9.57 -5.57 -11.29
C ALA A 54 9.03 -4.23 -11.82
N PRO A 55 7.82 -4.20 -12.41
CA PRO A 55 7.14 -2.95 -12.65
C PRO A 55 6.86 -2.23 -11.32
N GLU A 56 6.97 -0.91 -11.30
CA GLU A 56 6.88 -0.07 -10.11
C GLU A 56 5.50 -0.07 -9.39
N ILE A 57 4.45 -0.65 -9.99
CA ILE A 57 3.08 -0.63 -9.44
C ILE A 57 2.55 -2.06 -9.34
N GLU A 58 2.69 -2.68 -8.16
CA GLU A 58 2.20 -4.03 -7.90
C GLU A 58 0.71 -4.13 -7.52
N HIS A 59 0.09 -3.04 -7.04
CA HIS A 59 -1.27 -3.07 -6.48
C HIS A 59 -2.37 -3.31 -7.52
N PHE A 60 -2.11 -3.02 -8.80
CA PHE A 60 -3.09 -3.15 -9.90
C PHE A 60 -2.64 -4.09 -11.02
N GLY A 61 -1.67 -4.96 -10.74
CA GLY A 61 -1.01 -5.75 -11.77
C GLY A 61 0.12 -5.00 -12.48
N PRO A 62 0.88 -5.68 -13.35
CA PRO A 62 1.96 -5.04 -14.07
C PRO A 62 1.40 -4.00 -15.04
N ARG A 63 1.86 -2.74 -14.93
CA ARG A 63 1.52 -1.66 -15.88
C ARG A 63 1.87 -2.01 -17.33
N PHE A 64 2.88 -2.85 -17.49
CA PHE A 64 3.29 -3.44 -18.75
C PHE A 64 3.32 -4.96 -18.59
N PRO A 65 2.90 -5.71 -19.63
CA PRO A 65 2.98 -7.17 -19.59
C PRO A 65 4.43 -7.61 -19.39
N VAL A 66 4.60 -8.70 -18.66
CA VAL A 66 5.87 -9.42 -18.56
C VAL A 66 5.70 -10.69 -19.35
N GLU A 67 6.27 -10.70 -20.55
CA GLU A 67 6.04 -11.75 -21.56
C GLU A 67 7.36 -12.23 -22.13
N LEU A 68 7.35 -13.47 -22.65
CA LEU A 68 8.48 -14.04 -23.33
C LEU A 68 8.07 -14.71 -24.66
N ALA A 69 9.00 -14.73 -25.61
CA ALA A 69 8.83 -15.47 -26.86
C ALA A 69 10.17 -16.07 -27.30
N LEU A 70 10.15 -17.34 -27.75
CA LEU A 70 11.30 -17.95 -28.37
C LEU A 70 11.43 -17.48 -29.84
N ASP A 71 12.68 -17.37 -30.32
CA ASP A 71 12.92 -17.18 -31.75
C ASP A 71 12.58 -18.46 -32.54
N LYS A 72 12.56 -18.34 -33.86
CA LYS A 72 12.18 -19.43 -34.74
C LYS A 72 13.11 -20.66 -34.64
N GLU A 73 14.37 -20.40 -34.37
CA GLU A 73 15.43 -21.38 -34.18
C GLU A 73 15.54 -21.90 -32.75
N GLU A 74 14.74 -21.36 -31.80
CA GLU A 74 14.72 -21.72 -30.39
C GLU A 74 16.08 -21.61 -29.69
N LYS A 75 16.93 -20.70 -30.18
CA LYS A 75 18.24 -20.38 -29.59
C LYS A 75 18.22 -19.19 -28.64
N ASN A 76 17.26 -18.31 -28.86
CA ASN A 76 17.12 -17.09 -28.09
C ASN A 76 15.69 -16.95 -27.56
N VAL A 77 15.56 -16.35 -26.39
CA VAL A 77 14.28 -15.88 -25.86
C VAL A 77 14.27 -14.36 -25.83
N PHE A 78 13.20 -13.79 -26.33
CA PHE A 78 12.90 -12.35 -26.18
C PHE A 78 12.02 -12.16 -24.97
N VAL A 79 12.37 -11.22 -24.14
CA VAL A 79 11.62 -10.89 -22.91
C VAL A 79 11.22 -9.42 -22.95
N LEU A 80 9.92 -9.17 -22.91
CA LEU A 80 9.36 -7.85 -22.66
C LEU A 80 9.10 -7.75 -21.15
N ALA A 81 9.80 -6.84 -20.49
CA ALA A 81 9.62 -6.58 -19.07
C ALA A 81 9.79 -5.09 -18.80
N ASN A 82 8.86 -4.52 -18.03
CA ASN A 82 8.87 -3.10 -17.68
C ASN A 82 9.02 -2.15 -18.91
N GLY A 83 8.34 -2.50 -20.02
CA GLY A 83 8.38 -1.74 -21.28
C GLY A 83 9.71 -1.82 -22.05
N ARG A 84 10.63 -2.71 -21.63
CA ARG A 84 11.93 -2.93 -22.28
C ARG A 84 11.99 -4.32 -22.90
N LEU A 85 12.44 -4.39 -24.14
CA LEU A 85 12.65 -5.65 -24.85
C LEU A 85 14.12 -6.05 -24.73
N SER A 86 14.36 -7.27 -24.28
CA SER A 86 15.67 -7.88 -24.17
C SER A 86 15.71 -9.22 -24.91
N LYS A 87 16.85 -9.54 -25.51
CA LYS A 87 17.16 -10.84 -26.10
C LYS A 87 18.12 -11.58 -25.16
N VAL A 88 17.81 -12.82 -24.82
CA VAL A 88 18.66 -13.68 -23.99
C VAL A 88 19.00 -14.96 -24.76
N GLU A 89 20.26 -15.24 -24.95
CA GLU A 89 20.73 -16.48 -25.58
C GLU A 89 20.63 -17.63 -24.58
N LEU A 90 19.94 -18.72 -24.95
CA LEU A 90 19.66 -19.85 -24.04
C LEU A 90 20.93 -20.58 -23.62
N ALA A 91 21.89 -20.72 -24.51
CA ALA A 91 23.13 -21.45 -24.25
C ALA A 91 24.07 -20.70 -23.30
N SER A 92 24.37 -19.44 -23.62
CA SER A 92 25.34 -18.62 -22.88
C SER A 92 24.75 -17.80 -21.75
N SER A 93 23.44 -17.58 -21.74
CA SER A 93 22.73 -16.62 -20.86
C SER A 93 23.11 -15.16 -21.15
N LYS A 94 23.73 -14.87 -22.29
CA LYS A 94 24.05 -13.52 -22.68
C LYS A 94 22.78 -12.74 -22.94
N MET A 95 22.61 -11.62 -22.23
CA MET A 95 21.46 -10.71 -22.37
C MET A 95 21.89 -9.45 -23.10
N GLU A 96 21.10 -9.06 -24.10
CA GLU A 96 21.31 -7.84 -24.89
C GLU A 96 19.97 -7.08 -24.99
N PRO A 97 19.97 -5.73 -24.80
CA PRO A 97 18.77 -4.95 -25.04
C PRO A 97 18.47 -4.89 -26.55
N VAL A 98 17.20 -5.07 -26.91
CA VAL A 98 16.75 -4.84 -28.28
C VAL A 98 16.35 -3.37 -28.40
N LYS A 99 17.19 -2.59 -29.09
CA LYS A 99 16.94 -1.17 -29.32
C LYS A 99 16.12 -1.01 -30.60
N PHE A 100 15.04 -0.27 -30.51
CA PHE A 100 14.26 0.18 -31.66
C PHE A 100 13.77 1.59 -31.44
N THR A 101 13.46 2.28 -32.50
CA THR A 101 12.83 3.61 -32.48
C THR A 101 11.54 3.52 -33.28
N ALA A 102 10.47 4.06 -32.74
CA ALA A 102 9.18 4.18 -33.44
C ALA A 102 8.66 5.59 -33.27
N GLU A 103 8.10 6.13 -34.35
CA GLU A 103 7.39 7.41 -34.32
C GLU A 103 5.89 7.14 -34.27
N LYS A 104 5.17 7.91 -33.45
CA LYS A 104 3.72 7.83 -33.30
C LYS A 104 3.14 9.23 -33.40
N GLU A 105 2.22 9.41 -34.31
CA GLU A 105 1.41 10.64 -34.37
C GLU A 105 0.22 10.49 -33.41
N LEU A 106 0.05 11.46 -32.52
CA LEU A 106 -1.01 11.46 -31.51
C LEU A 106 -1.89 12.71 -31.68
N ASN A 107 -3.16 12.48 -31.99
CA ASN A 107 -4.20 13.51 -31.85
C ASN A 107 -4.78 13.44 -30.43
N ARG A 108 -4.25 14.23 -29.52
CA ARG A 108 -4.63 14.22 -28.10
C ARG A 108 -6.10 14.57 -27.85
N ALA A 109 -6.70 15.42 -28.69
CA ALA A 109 -8.13 15.74 -28.55
C ALA A 109 -9.02 14.55 -28.95
N ALA A 110 -8.70 13.90 -30.07
CA ALA A 110 -9.42 12.71 -30.51
C ALA A 110 -9.21 11.52 -29.53
N GLU A 111 -8.01 11.37 -28.98
CA GLU A 111 -7.71 10.36 -27.95
C GLU A 111 -8.58 10.56 -26.72
N ARG A 112 -8.67 11.79 -26.15
CA ARG A 112 -9.54 12.06 -24.99
C ARG A 112 -11.02 11.83 -25.30
N ALA A 113 -11.48 12.17 -26.50
CA ALA A 113 -12.85 11.88 -26.92
C ALA A 113 -13.13 10.36 -26.98
N ALA A 114 -12.19 9.59 -27.50
CA ALA A 114 -12.30 8.13 -27.55
C ALA A 114 -12.24 7.50 -26.14
N LEU A 115 -11.37 8.00 -25.26
CA LEU A 115 -11.27 7.54 -23.85
C LEU A 115 -12.54 7.88 -23.06
N PHE A 116 -13.12 9.07 -23.26
CA PHE A 116 -14.41 9.43 -22.65
C PHE A 116 -15.52 8.45 -23.02
N GLU A 117 -15.64 8.15 -24.32
CA GLU A 117 -16.64 7.20 -24.82
C GLU A 117 -16.39 5.78 -24.27
N HIS A 118 -15.14 5.36 -24.23
CA HIS A 118 -14.74 4.06 -23.72
C HIS A 118 -15.08 3.92 -22.23
N MET A 119 -14.67 4.86 -21.37
CA MET A 119 -14.93 4.82 -19.94
C MET A 119 -16.43 4.90 -19.64
N TRP A 120 -17.17 5.80 -20.30
CA TRP A 120 -18.62 5.88 -20.13
C TRP A 120 -19.33 4.56 -20.46
N ARG A 121 -18.93 3.93 -21.57
CA ARG A 121 -19.52 2.67 -22.03
C ARG A 121 -19.17 1.52 -21.09
N LEU A 122 -17.92 1.37 -20.69
CA LEU A 122 -17.50 0.31 -19.77
C LEU A 122 -18.19 0.44 -18.41
N GLU A 123 -18.32 1.65 -17.88
CA GLU A 123 -19.06 1.87 -16.65
C GLU A 123 -20.50 1.40 -16.79
N LYS A 124 -21.17 1.75 -17.89
CA LYS A 124 -22.55 1.32 -18.17
C LYS A 124 -22.70 -0.19 -18.30
N GLU A 125 -21.70 -0.87 -18.89
CA GLU A 125 -21.72 -2.31 -19.12
C GLU A 125 -21.38 -3.13 -17.88
N LYS A 126 -20.56 -2.58 -16.98
CA LYS A 126 -19.93 -3.36 -15.90
C LYS A 126 -20.25 -2.88 -14.48
N PHE A 127 -20.93 -1.78 -14.32
CA PHE A 127 -21.34 -1.28 -13.00
C PHE A 127 -22.11 -2.37 -12.23
N TYR A 128 -21.86 -2.51 -10.92
CA TYR A 128 -22.36 -3.61 -10.09
C TYR A 128 -23.89 -3.78 -10.08
N VAL A 129 -24.66 -2.75 -10.48
CA VAL A 129 -26.11 -2.83 -10.69
C VAL A 129 -26.49 -2.33 -12.09
N SER A 130 -27.31 -3.09 -12.78
CA SER A 130 -27.63 -2.84 -14.19
C SER A 130 -28.45 -1.57 -14.45
N ASP A 131 -29.15 -1.08 -13.44
CA ASP A 131 -29.93 0.17 -13.49
C ASP A 131 -29.11 1.41 -13.12
N MET A 132 -27.78 1.30 -13.02
CA MET A 132 -26.85 2.36 -12.61
C MET A 132 -27.19 2.99 -11.24
N GLY A 133 -27.85 2.25 -10.35
CA GLY A 133 -28.33 2.77 -9.07
C GLY A 133 -29.40 3.85 -9.21
N GLY A 134 -30.18 3.83 -10.29
CA GLY A 134 -31.23 4.79 -10.59
C GLY A 134 -30.74 6.08 -11.25
N VAL A 135 -29.46 6.17 -11.62
CA VAL A 135 -28.84 7.35 -12.25
C VAL A 135 -29.06 7.33 -13.76
N ASP A 136 -29.53 8.44 -14.35
CA ASP A 136 -29.59 8.64 -15.81
C ASP A 136 -28.18 8.85 -16.39
N TRP A 137 -27.48 7.74 -16.62
CA TRP A 137 -26.10 7.74 -17.10
C TRP A 137 -25.94 8.31 -18.52
N ASP A 138 -26.96 8.18 -19.36
CA ASP A 138 -26.99 8.78 -20.72
C ASP A 138 -27.14 10.31 -20.66
N TYR A 139 -27.86 10.83 -19.66
CA TYR A 139 -27.94 12.27 -19.42
C TYR A 139 -26.57 12.84 -19.03
N TYR A 140 -25.86 12.22 -18.09
CA TYR A 140 -24.55 12.70 -17.66
C TYR A 140 -23.49 12.62 -18.77
N LYS A 141 -23.54 11.63 -19.65
CA LYS A 141 -22.74 11.65 -20.87
C LYS A 141 -22.91 12.96 -21.66
N LYS A 142 -24.18 13.37 -21.88
CA LYS A 142 -24.48 14.60 -22.62
C LYS A 142 -24.01 15.86 -21.90
N VAL A 143 -24.09 15.87 -20.57
CA VAL A 143 -23.64 17.00 -19.75
C VAL A 143 -22.12 17.15 -19.84
N TYR A 144 -21.36 16.10 -19.58
CA TYR A 144 -19.90 16.15 -19.47
C TYR A 144 -19.19 16.19 -20.83
N SER A 145 -19.74 15.59 -21.88
CA SER A 145 -19.14 15.66 -23.23
C SER A 145 -18.96 17.08 -23.76
N LYS A 146 -19.74 18.05 -23.26
CA LYS A 146 -19.64 19.47 -23.65
C LYS A 146 -18.32 20.12 -23.20
N PHE A 147 -17.66 19.58 -22.19
CA PHE A 147 -16.39 20.10 -21.67
C PHE A 147 -15.17 19.60 -22.46
N LEU A 148 -15.29 18.47 -23.18
CA LEU A 148 -14.18 17.87 -23.92
C LEU A 148 -13.42 18.83 -24.86
N PRO A 149 -14.07 19.70 -25.63
CA PRO A 149 -13.36 20.63 -26.50
C PRO A 149 -12.47 21.64 -25.77
N TYR A 150 -12.70 21.87 -24.48
CA TYR A 150 -11.99 22.85 -23.67
C TYR A 150 -10.87 22.23 -22.84
N ILE A 151 -10.80 20.89 -22.76
CA ILE A 151 -9.79 20.17 -22.00
C ILE A 151 -8.54 19.95 -22.85
N THR A 152 -7.42 20.48 -22.39
CA THR A 152 -6.15 20.46 -23.14
C THR A 152 -5.11 19.49 -22.59
N ASN A 153 -5.29 18.99 -21.38
CA ASN A 153 -4.35 18.08 -20.70
C ASN A 153 -5.07 16.92 -20.01
N ASN A 154 -4.33 15.87 -19.64
CA ASN A 154 -4.89 14.67 -19.06
C ASN A 154 -5.24 14.79 -17.57
N ARG A 155 -4.68 15.78 -16.87
CA ARG A 155 -5.06 16.04 -15.48
C ARG A 155 -6.49 16.55 -15.40
N ASP A 156 -6.80 17.61 -16.18
CA ASP A 156 -8.16 18.16 -16.23
C ASP A 156 -9.16 17.13 -16.79
N PHE A 157 -8.69 16.26 -17.72
CA PHE A 157 -9.50 15.16 -18.23
C PHE A 157 -9.85 14.16 -17.13
N ALA A 158 -8.87 13.74 -16.32
CA ALA A 158 -9.11 12.83 -15.21
C ALA A 158 -10.02 13.43 -14.13
N GLU A 159 -9.88 14.72 -13.85
CA GLU A 159 -10.75 15.45 -12.92
C GLU A 159 -12.20 15.47 -13.43
N MET A 160 -12.42 15.86 -14.70
CA MET A 160 -13.74 15.83 -15.32
C MET A 160 -14.36 14.43 -15.32
N MET A 161 -13.58 13.40 -15.64
CA MET A 161 -14.05 12.02 -15.60
C MET A 161 -14.41 11.59 -14.18
N SER A 162 -13.62 11.99 -13.18
CA SER A 162 -13.91 11.68 -11.77
C SER A 162 -15.19 12.37 -11.29
N GLU A 163 -15.44 13.61 -11.72
CA GLU A 163 -16.71 14.31 -11.43
C GLU A 163 -17.89 13.57 -12.05
N MET A 164 -17.81 13.19 -13.33
CA MET A 164 -18.86 12.42 -14.00
C MET A 164 -19.12 11.08 -13.30
N LEU A 165 -18.08 10.35 -12.93
CA LEU A 165 -18.19 9.09 -12.21
C LEU A 165 -18.74 9.28 -10.80
N GLY A 166 -18.49 10.41 -10.17
CA GLY A 166 -19.02 10.79 -8.87
C GLY A 166 -20.55 10.92 -8.85
N GLU A 167 -21.19 11.20 -10.00
CA GLU A 167 -22.66 11.26 -10.10
C GLU A 167 -23.34 9.90 -9.81
N LEU A 168 -22.61 8.80 -9.93
CA LEU A 168 -23.08 7.47 -9.53
C LEU A 168 -23.19 7.33 -8.01
N ASN A 169 -22.51 8.22 -7.26
CA ASN A 169 -22.42 8.15 -5.80
C ASN A 169 -22.11 6.73 -5.31
N ALA A 170 -21.12 6.09 -5.93
CA ALA A 170 -20.65 4.76 -5.57
C ALA A 170 -19.18 4.77 -5.21
N SER A 171 -18.80 3.91 -4.28
CA SER A 171 -17.40 3.70 -3.94
C SER A 171 -16.63 3.10 -5.12
N HIS A 172 -15.29 3.26 -5.11
CA HIS A 172 -14.38 2.69 -6.09
C HIS A 172 -14.52 3.24 -7.53
N THR A 173 -15.36 4.22 -7.78
CA THR A 173 -15.37 4.98 -9.03
C THR A 173 -14.24 6.01 -9.04
N GLY A 174 -13.85 6.46 -10.21
CA GLY A 174 -12.92 7.58 -10.37
C GLY A 174 -11.91 7.38 -11.48
N CYS A 175 -11.35 8.49 -11.93
CA CYS A 175 -10.26 8.53 -12.90
C CYS A 175 -9.06 9.24 -12.27
N ARG A 176 -7.89 8.61 -12.31
CA ARG A 176 -6.67 9.14 -11.70
C ARG A 176 -5.65 9.49 -12.76
N TYR A 177 -5.01 10.63 -12.59
CA TYR A 177 -3.88 11.05 -13.40
C TYR A 177 -2.57 10.84 -12.64
N TYR A 178 -1.65 10.11 -13.27
CA TYR A 178 -0.29 9.90 -12.77
C TYR A 178 0.68 10.76 -13.57
N ALA A 179 1.14 11.86 -12.95
CA ALA A 179 2.16 12.69 -13.54
C ALA A 179 3.43 11.89 -13.81
N GLN A 180 4.01 12.09 -14.99
CA GLN A 180 5.30 11.50 -15.34
C GLN A 180 6.41 12.51 -15.21
N GLY A 181 7.53 12.10 -14.64
CA GLY A 181 8.71 12.95 -14.45
C GLY A 181 8.58 13.89 -13.25
N GLY A 182 9.49 14.83 -13.18
CA GLY A 182 9.65 15.76 -12.08
C GLY A 182 10.71 15.30 -11.08
N ASP A 183 11.28 16.28 -10.38
CA ASP A 183 12.30 16.02 -9.37
C ASP A 183 11.63 15.49 -8.09
N GLN A 184 12.16 14.40 -7.60
CA GLN A 184 11.74 13.81 -6.34
C GLN A 184 12.56 14.43 -5.20
N THR A 185 11.90 15.22 -4.33
CA THR A 185 12.54 15.82 -3.16
C THR A 185 12.72 14.77 -2.08
N ALA A 186 13.97 14.60 -1.62
CA ALA A 186 14.28 13.70 -0.52
C ALA A 186 14.05 14.35 0.85
N SER A 187 13.90 13.52 1.88
CA SER A 187 13.73 13.95 3.26
C SER A 187 14.97 13.66 4.11
N LEU A 188 15.29 14.59 5.01
CA LEU A 188 16.31 14.41 6.03
C LEU A 188 15.84 13.55 7.21
N GLY A 189 14.55 13.26 7.32
CA GLY A 189 14.01 12.43 8.42
C GLY A 189 13.99 13.13 9.78
N ALA A 190 13.60 14.41 9.79
CA ALA A 190 13.42 15.19 11.01
C ALA A 190 12.26 16.15 10.90
N PHE A 191 11.74 16.56 12.06
CA PHE A 191 10.89 17.74 12.18
C PHE A 191 11.76 18.95 12.54
N PHE A 192 11.49 20.09 11.92
CA PHE A 192 12.20 21.33 12.15
C PHE A 192 11.30 22.32 12.92
N ASP A 193 11.92 23.16 13.73
CA ASP A 193 11.25 24.15 14.56
C ASP A 193 10.67 25.28 13.67
N PRO A 194 9.33 25.36 13.50
CA PRO A 194 8.72 26.38 12.64
C PRO A 194 8.82 27.80 13.23
N ALA A 195 9.10 27.91 14.52
CA ALA A 195 9.30 29.19 15.19
C ALA A 195 10.73 29.75 15.02
N TYR A 196 11.68 28.91 14.60
CA TYR A 196 13.05 29.36 14.37
C TYR A 196 13.13 30.25 13.13
N LYS A 197 13.67 31.48 13.31
CA LYS A 197 13.77 32.49 12.24
C LYS A 197 15.21 32.78 11.82
N GLY A 198 16.17 32.08 12.39
CA GLY A 198 17.59 32.21 12.02
C GLY A 198 17.93 31.52 10.71
N ALA A 199 19.21 31.62 10.32
CA ALA A 199 19.74 30.85 9.20
C ALA A 199 19.85 29.36 9.56
N GLY A 200 19.58 28.48 8.61
CA GLY A 200 19.57 27.03 8.82
C GLY A 200 18.24 26.45 9.23
N LEU A 201 18.23 25.16 9.50
CA LEU A 201 17.07 24.38 9.95
C LEU A 201 17.35 23.89 11.37
N LYS A 202 16.65 24.42 12.35
CA LYS A 202 16.76 23.96 13.74
C LYS A 202 15.99 22.65 13.91
N ILE A 203 16.67 21.59 14.31
CA ILE A 203 16.09 20.27 14.53
C ILE A 203 15.18 20.32 15.76
N LEU A 204 13.90 20.04 15.58
CA LEU A 204 12.94 19.90 16.68
C LEU A 204 12.92 18.44 17.19
N GLU A 205 12.87 17.48 16.28
CA GLU A 205 12.83 16.05 16.58
C GLU A 205 13.44 15.25 15.42
N ILE A 206 14.26 14.25 15.72
CA ILE A 206 14.78 13.28 14.75
C ILE A 206 13.84 12.10 14.69
N ILE A 207 13.42 11.72 13.48
CA ILE A 207 12.52 10.58 13.27
C ILE A 207 13.31 9.29 13.47
N GLU A 208 12.81 8.41 14.32
CA GLU A 208 13.41 7.12 14.63
C GLU A 208 13.67 6.29 13.35
N LYS A 209 14.79 5.60 13.29
CA LYS A 209 15.26 4.85 12.11
C LYS A 209 15.46 5.72 10.85
N GLY A 210 15.27 7.04 10.94
CA GLY A 210 15.48 7.96 9.83
C GLY A 210 16.96 8.22 9.54
N PRO A 211 17.28 8.91 8.44
CA PRO A 211 18.66 9.10 7.98
C PRO A 211 19.56 9.87 8.98
N LEU A 212 19.01 10.79 9.77
CA LEU A 212 19.79 11.52 10.76
C LEU A 212 20.20 10.68 11.99
N VAL A 213 19.51 9.55 12.24
CA VAL A 213 19.89 8.62 13.33
C VAL A 213 21.25 7.98 13.07
N ALA A 214 21.65 7.84 11.79
CA ALA A 214 22.96 7.28 11.43
C ALA A 214 24.14 8.13 11.90
N ALA A 215 23.92 9.43 12.10
CA ALA A 215 24.89 10.36 12.70
C ALA A 215 24.54 10.52 14.18
N SER A 216 25.12 9.66 15.03
CA SER A 216 24.78 9.55 16.46
C SER A 216 25.00 10.81 17.29
N GLU A 217 25.84 11.74 16.81
CA GLU A 217 26.11 13.04 17.41
C GLU A 217 24.98 14.06 17.22
N LEU A 218 24.05 13.83 16.28
CA LEU A 218 22.94 14.74 16.00
C LEU A 218 21.84 14.65 17.08
N GLN A 219 21.37 15.80 17.52
CA GLN A 219 20.35 15.93 18.55
C GLN A 219 19.37 17.07 18.24
N ALA A 220 18.18 17.01 18.85
CA ALA A 220 17.25 18.14 18.85
C ALA A 220 17.91 19.40 19.40
N GLY A 221 17.57 20.56 18.82
CA GLY A 221 18.16 21.85 19.14
C GLY A 221 19.36 22.24 18.27
N MET A 222 20.05 21.30 17.62
CA MET A 222 21.10 21.58 16.65
C MET A 222 20.54 22.19 15.37
N ILE A 223 21.37 22.91 14.64
CA ILE A 223 21.00 23.64 13.43
C ILE A 223 21.78 23.12 12.23
N ILE A 224 21.09 22.71 11.19
CA ILE A 224 21.68 22.38 9.89
C ILE A 224 21.91 23.70 9.14
N GLU A 225 23.15 24.17 9.08
CA GLU A 225 23.49 25.46 8.45
C GLU A 225 23.67 25.34 6.93
N LYS A 226 24.15 24.18 6.44
CA LYS A 226 24.41 23.97 5.00
C LYS A 226 24.04 22.55 4.57
N ILE A 227 23.67 22.41 3.30
CA ILE A 227 23.50 21.13 2.60
C ILE A 227 24.45 21.14 1.39
N ASP A 228 25.37 20.17 1.31
CA ASP A 228 26.43 20.08 0.26
C ASP A 228 27.19 21.42 0.06
N GLY A 229 27.48 22.10 1.15
CA GLY A 229 28.19 23.40 1.15
C GLY A 229 27.29 24.61 0.87
N MET A 230 26.06 24.43 0.43
CA MET A 230 25.12 25.52 0.16
C MET A 230 24.47 26.00 1.48
N PRO A 231 24.63 27.29 1.83
CA PRO A 231 24.05 27.82 3.05
C PRO A 231 22.53 27.93 2.99
N ILE A 232 21.87 27.62 4.08
CA ILE A 232 20.42 27.76 4.23
C ILE A 232 20.13 29.12 4.83
N THR A 233 19.55 30.02 4.03
CA THR A 233 19.15 31.37 4.49
C THR A 233 17.74 31.35 5.09
N PRO A 234 17.39 32.33 5.93
CA PRO A 234 16.04 32.41 6.49
C PRO A 234 14.96 32.46 5.41
N GLY A 235 13.93 31.60 5.51
CA GLY A 235 12.82 31.53 4.57
C GLY A 235 13.13 30.86 3.22
N MET A 236 14.34 30.30 3.07
CA MET A 236 14.72 29.60 1.83
C MET A 236 13.90 28.31 1.66
N ASP A 237 13.43 28.05 0.44
CA ASP A 237 12.95 26.72 0.03
C ASP A 237 14.15 25.77 -0.12
N ILE A 238 14.21 24.75 0.72
CA ILE A 238 15.28 23.74 0.71
C ILE A 238 15.06 22.61 -0.30
N SER A 239 13.87 22.52 -0.92
CA SER A 239 13.55 21.45 -1.85
C SER A 239 14.57 21.29 -2.97
N PRO A 240 15.06 22.37 -3.62
CA PRO A 240 16.09 22.25 -4.65
C PRO A 240 17.41 21.62 -4.17
N LEU A 241 17.74 21.78 -2.88
CA LEU A 241 18.94 21.19 -2.31
C LEU A 241 18.79 19.69 -2.05
N LEU A 242 17.56 19.19 -2.00
CA LEU A 242 17.22 17.80 -1.69
C LEU A 242 16.63 17.03 -2.88
N ASN A 243 16.38 17.70 -3.99
CA ASN A 243 15.89 17.05 -5.21
C ASN A 243 16.87 15.99 -5.70
N LEU A 244 16.36 14.80 -6.01
CA LEU A 244 17.11 13.64 -6.52
C LEU A 244 18.22 13.16 -5.55
N LYS A 245 18.15 13.49 -4.26
CA LYS A 245 19.13 13.12 -3.23
C LYS A 245 18.80 11.83 -2.49
N ALA A 246 17.62 11.23 -2.69
CA ALA A 246 17.25 9.99 -2.00
C ALA A 246 18.29 8.88 -2.23
N GLY A 247 18.83 8.33 -1.13
CA GLY A 247 19.86 7.29 -1.15
C GLY A 247 21.27 7.76 -1.50
N LYS A 248 21.48 9.05 -1.82
CA LYS A 248 22.81 9.59 -2.18
C LYS A 248 23.50 10.22 -0.95
N PRO A 249 24.83 10.07 -0.80
CA PRO A 249 25.56 10.77 0.23
C PRO A 249 25.34 12.28 0.11
N THR A 250 24.98 12.92 1.23
CA THR A 250 24.69 14.35 1.33
C THR A 250 25.39 14.89 2.56
N LEU A 251 26.22 15.92 2.37
CA LEU A 251 26.97 16.56 3.43
C LEU A 251 26.11 17.62 4.14
N LEU A 252 26.02 17.55 5.45
CA LEU A 252 25.34 18.52 6.28
C LEU A 252 26.36 19.23 7.17
N SER A 253 26.42 20.57 7.13
CA SER A 253 27.18 21.36 8.12
C SER A 253 26.27 21.72 9.28
N ILE A 254 26.65 21.33 10.47
CA ILE A 254 25.87 21.41 11.70
C ILE A 254 26.47 22.42 12.64
N PHE A 255 25.64 23.22 13.27
CA PHE A 255 25.97 24.05 14.44
C PHE A 255 25.30 23.48 15.68
N ASP A 256 26.06 23.18 16.70
CA ASP A 256 25.61 22.81 18.03
C ASP A 256 25.60 24.05 18.94
N PRO A 257 24.46 24.66 19.23
CA PRO A 257 24.40 25.86 20.08
C PRO A 257 24.82 25.60 21.54
N ALA A 258 24.63 24.36 22.03
CA ALA A 258 24.96 24.01 23.42
C ALA A 258 26.43 23.98 23.67
N LYS A 259 27.23 23.58 22.66
CA LYS A 259 28.68 23.48 22.71
C LYS A 259 29.38 24.63 21.98
N ASN A 260 28.65 25.52 21.31
CA ASN A 260 29.13 26.53 20.38
C ASN A 260 30.15 25.93 19.37
N ALA A 261 29.85 24.77 18.83
CA ALA A 261 30.73 24.00 17.95
C ALA A 261 30.08 23.75 16.58
N ARG A 262 30.92 23.66 15.55
CA ARG A 262 30.51 23.30 14.20
C ARG A 262 31.23 22.02 13.78
N PHE A 263 30.49 21.16 13.08
CA PHE A 263 31.02 19.93 12.52
C PHE A 263 30.18 19.51 11.30
N ASP A 264 30.76 18.63 10.50
CA ASP A 264 30.12 18.10 9.31
C ASP A 264 29.73 16.63 9.49
N VAL A 265 28.59 16.23 8.97
CA VAL A 265 28.14 14.82 8.91
C VAL A 265 27.66 14.48 7.50
N THR A 266 27.87 13.24 7.09
CA THR A 266 27.34 12.74 5.81
C THR A 266 26.24 11.74 6.09
N ILE A 267 25.07 11.98 5.50
CA ILE A 267 23.91 11.10 5.59
C ILE A 267 23.42 10.70 4.20
N LYS A 268 22.48 9.77 4.12
CA LYS A 268 21.74 9.44 2.90
C LYS A 268 20.26 9.79 3.11
N PRO A 269 19.76 10.93 2.60
CA PRO A 269 18.34 11.27 2.66
C PRO A 269 17.47 10.17 2.08
N VAL A 270 16.24 10.08 2.54
CA VAL A 270 15.29 9.07 2.10
C VAL A 270 14.21 9.65 1.16
N SER A 271 13.56 8.80 0.37
CA SER A 271 12.40 9.23 -0.42
C SER A 271 11.20 9.58 0.48
N GLN A 272 10.23 10.30 -0.06
CA GLN A 272 8.99 10.63 0.66
C GLN A 272 8.21 9.36 1.06
N MET A 273 8.24 8.32 0.24
CA MET A 273 7.62 7.03 0.56
C MET A 273 8.25 6.41 1.81
N VAL A 274 9.56 6.33 1.88
CA VAL A 274 10.27 5.81 3.06
C VAL A 274 10.01 6.67 4.29
N LEU A 275 9.95 8.01 4.13
CA LEU A 275 9.57 8.91 5.23
C LEU A 275 8.18 8.59 5.77
N ASN A 276 7.20 8.37 4.88
CA ASN A 276 5.84 8.04 5.28
C ASN A 276 5.78 6.71 6.07
N ASP A 277 6.57 5.72 5.67
CA ASP A 277 6.69 4.45 6.41
C ASP A 277 7.32 4.64 7.79
N LEU A 278 8.36 5.46 7.91
CA LEU A 278 8.96 5.80 9.20
C LEU A 278 7.97 6.53 10.14
N LEU A 279 7.17 7.44 9.58
CA LEU A 279 6.14 8.16 10.33
C LEU A 279 5.00 7.22 10.76
N TYR A 280 4.63 6.27 9.91
CA TYR A 280 3.67 5.23 10.24
C TYR A 280 4.18 4.33 11.38
N ASP A 281 5.40 3.80 11.29
CA ASP A 281 6.02 2.98 12.34
C ASP A 281 6.03 3.71 13.68
N ARG A 282 6.40 5.01 13.66
CA ARG A 282 6.41 5.88 14.85
C ARG A 282 5.00 6.05 15.41
N TRP A 283 4.00 6.22 14.54
CA TRP A 283 2.60 6.37 14.94
C TRP A 283 2.09 5.09 15.65
N VAL A 284 2.32 3.91 15.07
CA VAL A 284 1.95 2.60 15.64
C VAL A 284 2.67 2.37 16.97
N LYS A 285 3.98 2.62 17.04
CA LYS A 285 4.78 2.46 18.26
C LYS A 285 4.22 3.30 19.40
N ARG A 286 3.93 4.58 19.19
CA ARG A 286 3.39 5.47 20.22
C ARG A 286 2.03 5.01 20.73
N ARG A 287 1.17 4.46 19.88
CA ARG A 287 -0.14 3.93 20.27
C ARG A 287 -0.02 2.65 21.08
N ARG A 288 0.89 1.77 20.69
CA ARG A 288 1.22 0.58 21.48
C ARG A 288 1.72 0.94 22.88
N GLU A 289 2.62 1.93 22.97
CA GLU A 289 3.14 2.42 24.26
C GLU A 289 2.02 3.05 25.10
N LEU A 290 1.08 3.77 24.47
CA LEU A 290 -0.09 4.32 25.14
C LEU A 290 -0.97 3.23 25.72
N VAL A 291 -1.34 2.22 24.93
CA VAL A 291 -2.13 1.06 25.39
C VAL A 291 -1.43 0.34 26.54
N ASN A 292 -0.12 0.09 26.40
CA ASN A 292 0.66 -0.57 27.44
C ASN A 292 0.65 0.23 28.76
N ARG A 293 0.82 1.55 28.68
CA ARG A 293 0.79 2.45 29.86
C ARG A 293 -0.59 2.48 30.51
N LEU A 294 -1.66 2.68 29.72
CA LEU A 294 -3.03 2.80 30.22
C LEU A 294 -3.55 1.48 30.82
N SER A 295 -3.10 0.34 30.33
CA SER A 295 -3.52 -0.99 30.79
C SER A 295 -2.60 -1.63 31.80
N ASN A 296 -1.55 -0.93 32.26
CA ASN A 296 -0.48 -1.52 33.10
C ASN A 296 0.09 -2.81 32.46
N GLY A 297 0.28 -2.80 31.14
CA GLY A 297 0.85 -3.90 30.41
C GLY A 297 -0.06 -5.11 30.18
N THR A 298 -1.34 -5.04 30.50
CA THR A 298 -2.25 -6.19 30.44
C THR A 298 -2.96 -6.35 29.09
N ILE A 299 -3.05 -5.29 28.29
CA ILE A 299 -3.69 -5.30 26.96
C ILE A 299 -2.63 -5.13 25.89
N GLY A 300 -2.72 -5.96 24.83
CA GLY A 300 -1.90 -5.88 23.62
C GLY A 300 -2.51 -4.92 22.59
N TYR A 301 -1.67 -4.50 21.63
CA TYR A 301 -2.06 -3.61 20.54
C TYR A 301 -1.40 -4.02 19.24
N VAL A 302 -2.21 -4.19 18.20
CA VAL A 302 -1.79 -4.37 16.82
C VAL A 302 -2.52 -3.37 15.91
N HIS A 303 -1.85 -2.91 14.86
CA HIS A 303 -2.45 -2.07 13.84
C HIS A 303 -2.43 -2.80 12.50
N VAL A 304 -3.57 -2.84 11.81
CA VAL A 304 -3.73 -3.45 10.49
C VAL A 304 -3.69 -2.34 9.44
N ARG A 305 -2.53 -2.12 8.85
CA ARG A 305 -2.30 -0.99 7.91
C ARG A 305 -3.14 -1.06 6.65
N GLY A 306 -3.32 -2.26 6.11
CA GLY A 306 -4.13 -2.54 4.93
C GLY A 306 -4.61 -3.98 4.97
N MET A 307 -5.63 -4.32 4.21
CA MET A 307 -6.17 -5.67 4.16
C MET A 307 -5.35 -6.56 3.20
N THR A 308 -4.08 -6.80 3.56
CA THR A 308 -3.08 -7.52 2.77
C THR A 308 -2.49 -8.71 3.53
N ASP A 309 -1.91 -9.66 2.79
CA ASP A 309 -1.19 -10.81 3.38
C ASP A 309 -0.02 -10.38 4.28
N GLU A 310 0.69 -9.31 3.93
CA GLU A 310 1.75 -8.73 4.75
C GLU A 310 1.22 -8.27 6.11
N SER A 311 0.16 -7.46 6.11
CA SER A 311 -0.50 -6.99 7.34
C SER A 311 -1.05 -8.14 8.18
N TYR A 312 -1.53 -9.23 7.54
CA TYR A 312 -1.95 -10.42 8.25
C TYR A 312 -0.80 -11.10 8.97
N ARG A 313 0.33 -11.30 8.29
CA ARG A 313 1.52 -11.92 8.88
C ARG A 313 2.07 -11.11 10.05
N GLU A 314 2.11 -9.78 9.92
CA GLU A 314 2.50 -8.88 11.01
C GLU A 314 1.55 -9.00 12.20
N THR A 315 0.24 -8.89 11.95
CA THR A 315 -0.79 -9.01 12.98
C THR A 315 -0.72 -10.36 13.70
N TYR A 316 -0.60 -11.45 12.94
CA TYR A 316 -0.47 -12.81 13.49
C TYR A 316 0.80 -12.96 14.33
N SER A 317 1.93 -12.52 13.81
CA SER A 317 3.22 -12.59 14.51
C SER A 317 3.23 -11.74 15.77
N ASP A 318 2.69 -10.53 15.72
CA ASP A 318 2.61 -9.64 16.86
C ASP A 318 1.66 -10.16 17.93
N ALA A 319 0.47 -10.59 17.55
CA ALA A 319 -0.54 -11.06 18.49
C ALA A 319 -0.12 -12.37 19.22
N LEU A 320 0.43 -13.34 18.48
CA LEU A 320 0.86 -14.63 19.05
C LEU A 320 2.31 -14.64 19.54
N GLY A 321 3.08 -13.60 19.23
CA GLY A 321 4.46 -13.41 19.71
C GLY A 321 4.51 -12.36 20.82
N ARG A 322 4.73 -11.10 20.44
CA ARG A 322 4.92 -10.00 21.37
C ARG A 322 3.76 -9.83 22.37
N GLU A 323 2.53 -10.02 21.93
CA GLU A 323 1.32 -9.81 22.74
C GLU A 323 0.77 -11.14 23.34
N GLU A 324 1.49 -12.25 23.19
CA GLU A 324 1.03 -13.58 23.61
C GLU A 324 0.65 -13.67 25.08
N THR A 325 1.31 -12.94 25.96
CA THR A 325 1.04 -12.95 27.42
C THR A 325 -0.08 -12.00 27.85
N LYS A 326 -0.61 -11.18 26.93
CA LYS A 326 -1.64 -10.18 27.24
C LYS A 326 -3.01 -10.84 27.48
N LYS A 327 -3.82 -10.22 28.32
CA LYS A 327 -5.17 -10.71 28.65
C LYS A 327 -6.21 -10.39 27.59
N ALA A 328 -5.99 -9.31 26.83
CA ALA A 328 -6.85 -8.86 25.75
C ALA A 328 -6.04 -8.18 24.64
N LEU A 329 -6.65 -7.97 23.47
CA LEU A 329 -6.03 -7.35 22.30
C LEU A 329 -6.91 -6.23 21.75
N ILE A 330 -6.29 -5.08 21.48
CA ILE A 330 -6.87 -4.04 20.62
C ILE A 330 -6.34 -4.25 19.19
N VAL A 331 -7.24 -4.41 18.24
CA VAL A 331 -6.95 -4.46 16.80
C VAL A 331 -7.42 -3.14 16.19
N ASP A 332 -6.48 -2.31 15.83
CA ASP A 332 -6.73 -0.97 15.29
C ASP A 332 -6.66 -1.03 13.76
N THR A 333 -7.75 -0.69 13.08
CA THR A 333 -7.84 -0.64 11.62
C THR A 333 -8.03 0.76 11.08
N ARG A 334 -7.97 1.77 11.91
CA ARG A 334 -8.18 3.15 11.48
C ARG A 334 -7.32 3.53 10.28
N TYR A 335 -7.95 4.20 9.31
CA TYR A 335 -7.34 4.62 8.04
C TYR A 335 -6.93 3.47 7.12
N ASN A 336 -7.55 2.30 7.28
CA ASN A 336 -7.30 1.15 6.42
C ASN A 336 -7.98 1.32 5.05
N GLY A 337 -7.19 1.39 4.00
CA GLY A 337 -7.69 1.60 2.63
C GLY A 337 -8.30 0.37 1.96
N GLY A 338 -8.41 -0.76 2.65
CA GLY A 338 -9.00 -2.00 2.14
C GLY A 338 -7.99 -3.00 1.59
N GLY A 339 -8.49 -3.91 0.80
CA GLY A 339 -7.77 -5.06 0.24
C GLY A 339 -8.66 -6.31 0.21
N ASN A 340 -8.18 -7.44 0.78
CA ASN A 340 -8.96 -8.68 0.89
C ASN A 340 -8.42 -9.54 2.06
N LEU A 341 -8.79 -9.19 3.29
CA LEU A 341 -8.28 -9.83 4.52
C LEU A 341 -9.33 -10.03 5.61
N HIS A 342 -10.53 -9.46 5.49
CA HIS A 342 -11.56 -9.48 6.53
C HIS A 342 -11.88 -10.89 7.04
N ASP A 343 -11.97 -11.88 6.15
CA ASP A 343 -12.27 -13.27 6.49
C ASP A 343 -11.16 -13.92 7.35
N GLN A 344 -9.90 -13.77 6.94
CA GLN A 344 -8.75 -14.32 7.66
C GLN A 344 -8.58 -13.68 9.03
N LEU A 345 -8.75 -12.34 9.14
CA LEU A 345 -8.69 -11.64 10.42
C LEU A 345 -9.83 -12.08 11.36
N THR A 346 -11.04 -12.18 10.84
CA THR A 346 -12.19 -12.65 11.59
C THR A 346 -11.99 -14.08 12.08
N THR A 347 -11.51 -14.97 11.21
CA THR A 347 -11.18 -16.35 11.55
C THR A 347 -10.09 -16.43 12.62
N PHE A 348 -9.06 -15.58 12.52
CA PHE A 348 -7.98 -15.50 13.51
C PHE A 348 -8.49 -15.03 14.87
N LEU A 349 -9.35 -14.02 14.93
CA LEU A 349 -9.85 -13.41 16.16
C LEU A 349 -11.01 -14.18 16.81
N SER A 350 -11.60 -15.15 16.13
CA SER A 350 -12.74 -15.96 16.60
C SER A 350 -12.33 -17.24 17.34
N GLY A 351 -11.09 -17.32 17.83
CA GLY A 351 -10.58 -18.48 18.56
C GLY A 351 -11.36 -18.73 19.84
N LYS A 352 -11.78 -19.99 20.05
CA LYS A 352 -12.39 -20.43 21.32
C LYS A 352 -11.54 -21.57 21.89
N PRO A 353 -11.08 -21.50 23.15
CA PRO A 353 -10.33 -22.57 23.76
C PRO A 353 -11.15 -23.87 23.83
N TYR A 354 -10.59 -24.99 23.38
CA TYR A 354 -11.28 -26.29 23.41
C TYR A 354 -10.47 -27.42 24.01
N LEU A 355 -9.13 -27.36 24.02
CA LEU A 355 -8.27 -28.35 24.65
C LEU A 355 -7.19 -27.69 25.51
N LYS A 356 -6.89 -28.29 26.65
CA LYS A 356 -5.81 -27.90 27.56
C LYS A 356 -4.62 -28.82 27.39
N ILE A 357 -3.44 -28.26 27.17
CA ILE A 357 -2.19 -29.02 27.09
C ILE A 357 -1.51 -29.04 28.46
N SER A 358 -1.35 -30.21 29.02
CA SER A 358 -0.85 -30.36 30.42
C SER A 358 0.03 -31.61 30.59
N PRO A 359 1.30 -31.59 30.13
CA PRO A 359 2.22 -32.68 30.41
C PRO A 359 2.56 -32.74 31.90
N ARG A 360 2.39 -33.92 32.48
CA ARG A 360 2.69 -34.18 33.93
C ARG A 360 2.08 -33.13 34.87
N GLY A 361 0.86 -32.64 34.57
CA GLY A 361 0.17 -31.65 35.40
C GLY A 361 0.61 -30.20 35.20
N GLN A 362 1.64 -29.93 34.39
CA GLN A 362 2.07 -28.57 34.06
C GLN A 362 1.20 -27.98 32.94
N PHE A 363 0.63 -26.84 33.18
CA PHE A 363 -0.15 -26.16 32.17
C PHE A 363 0.77 -25.50 31.14
N LEU A 364 0.67 -25.90 29.86
CA LEU A 364 1.42 -25.33 28.75
C LEU A 364 0.59 -24.41 27.84
N GLY A 365 -0.72 -24.40 27.96
CA GLY A 365 -1.58 -23.53 27.14
C GLY A 365 -2.86 -24.22 26.68
N TRP A 366 -3.60 -23.50 25.87
CA TRP A 366 -4.85 -23.94 25.25
C TRP A 366 -4.67 -24.16 23.75
N GLU A 367 -5.53 -24.97 23.17
CA GLU A 367 -5.80 -24.97 21.74
C GLU A 367 -7.11 -24.20 21.43
N PRO A 368 -7.17 -23.51 20.27
CA PRO A 368 -6.23 -23.48 19.15
C PRO A 368 -5.03 -22.53 19.42
N ARG A 369 -3.82 -22.99 19.07
CA ARG A 369 -2.60 -22.14 19.21
C ARG A 369 -2.43 -21.11 18.12
N GLY A 370 -3.01 -21.34 16.94
CA GLY A 370 -2.93 -20.48 15.78
C GLY A 370 -4.04 -19.43 15.69
N LYS A 371 -4.78 -19.17 16.76
CA LYS A 371 -5.87 -18.18 16.82
C LYS A 371 -5.80 -17.39 18.12
N TRP A 372 -6.23 -16.14 18.05
CA TRP A 372 -6.45 -15.35 19.25
C TRP A 372 -7.73 -15.82 19.94
N SER A 373 -7.62 -16.30 21.17
CA SER A 373 -8.71 -16.93 21.91
C SER A 373 -9.10 -16.18 23.19
N ARG A 374 -8.58 -14.98 23.37
CA ARG A 374 -8.88 -14.07 24.49
C ARG A 374 -9.74 -12.90 24.02
N LYS A 375 -10.20 -12.06 24.95
CA LYS A 375 -10.99 -10.87 24.59
C LYS A 375 -10.25 -10.02 23.58
N SER A 376 -11.01 -9.42 22.65
CA SER A 376 -10.51 -8.38 21.75
C SER A 376 -11.53 -7.29 21.57
N ALA A 377 -11.07 -6.11 21.13
CA ALA A 377 -11.89 -5.04 20.64
C ALA A 377 -11.22 -4.46 19.40
N ILE A 378 -12.02 -3.98 18.45
CA ILE A 378 -11.51 -3.26 17.28
C ILE A 378 -11.69 -1.76 17.45
N ILE A 379 -10.74 -1.00 16.88
CA ILE A 379 -10.88 0.44 16.69
C ILE A 379 -10.90 0.68 15.17
N ALA A 380 -11.96 1.35 14.69
CA ALA A 380 -12.11 1.74 13.29
C ALA A 380 -12.68 3.15 13.19
N ASN A 381 -12.55 3.80 12.05
CA ASN A 381 -13.03 5.15 11.86
C ASN A 381 -13.50 5.45 10.43
N GLU A 382 -13.95 6.67 10.21
CA GLU A 382 -14.43 7.21 8.93
C GLU A 382 -13.38 7.18 7.80
N GLY A 383 -12.12 6.91 8.11
CA GLY A 383 -11.04 6.73 7.14
C GLY A 383 -10.87 5.30 6.64
N ASP A 384 -11.63 4.35 7.18
CA ASP A 384 -11.61 2.97 6.70
C ASP A 384 -12.42 2.84 5.41
N TYR A 385 -11.95 2.03 4.46
CA TYR A 385 -12.50 1.95 3.12
C TYR A 385 -12.47 0.51 2.57
N SER A 386 -13.42 0.15 1.71
CA SER A 386 -13.43 -1.14 1.01
C SER A 386 -13.43 -2.31 2.02
N ASP A 387 -12.52 -3.26 1.91
CA ASP A 387 -12.38 -4.39 2.85
C ASP A 387 -12.13 -3.92 4.31
N GLY A 388 -11.61 -2.69 4.49
CA GLY A 388 -11.53 -2.04 5.81
C GLY A 388 -12.88 -1.77 6.44
N MET A 389 -13.95 -1.61 5.65
CA MET A 389 -15.34 -1.53 6.13
C MET A 389 -15.93 -2.92 6.39
N LEU A 390 -15.62 -3.92 5.54
CA LEU A 390 -16.16 -5.27 5.72
C LEU A 390 -15.70 -5.91 7.03
N PHE A 391 -14.46 -5.68 7.43
CA PHE A 391 -13.93 -6.28 8.64
C PHE A 391 -14.71 -5.87 9.92
N PRO A 392 -14.94 -4.59 10.26
CA PRO A 392 -15.75 -4.24 11.42
C PRO A 392 -17.20 -4.73 11.32
N TRP A 393 -17.79 -4.79 10.11
CA TRP A 393 -19.09 -5.39 9.93
C TRP A 393 -19.11 -6.87 10.31
N VAL A 394 -18.20 -7.67 9.75
CA VAL A 394 -18.09 -9.12 10.03
C VAL A 394 -17.74 -9.39 11.49
N TYR A 395 -16.87 -8.59 12.08
CA TYR A 395 -16.47 -8.68 13.49
C TYR A 395 -17.67 -8.51 14.44
N LYS A 396 -18.55 -7.54 14.16
CA LYS A 396 -19.83 -7.36 14.89
C LYS A 396 -20.80 -8.48 14.61
N HIS A 397 -20.99 -8.87 13.34
CA HIS A 397 -21.91 -9.92 12.92
C HIS A 397 -21.68 -11.23 13.70
N PHE A 398 -20.43 -11.62 13.87
CA PHE A 398 -20.06 -12.79 14.66
C PHE A 398 -19.93 -12.54 16.17
N ASN A 399 -20.22 -11.33 16.63
CA ASN A 399 -20.12 -10.95 18.05
C ASN A 399 -18.79 -11.34 18.69
N ILE A 400 -17.68 -11.07 18.00
CA ILE A 400 -16.32 -11.44 18.45
C ILE A 400 -15.88 -10.55 19.62
N GLY A 401 -16.23 -9.25 19.55
CA GLY A 401 -15.95 -8.26 20.58
C GLY A 401 -16.61 -6.93 20.24
N LYS A 402 -16.17 -5.84 20.87
CA LYS A 402 -16.73 -4.50 20.66
C LYS A 402 -16.01 -3.76 19.55
N PHE A 403 -16.76 -3.08 18.69
CA PHE A 403 -16.29 -2.05 17.78
C PHE A 403 -16.40 -0.68 18.46
N ILE A 404 -15.27 0.01 18.60
CA ILE A 404 -15.12 1.31 19.23
C ILE A 404 -14.55 2.28 18.20
N GLY A 405 -15.06 3.48 18.12
CA GLY A 405 -14.55 4.50 17.20
C GLY A 405 -15.64 5.31 16.53
N MET A 406 -15.51 5.55 15.25
CA MET A 406 -16.49 6.31 14.47
C MET A 406 -17.17 5.38 13.46
N PRO A 407 -18.37 5.77 13.01
CA PRO A 407 -19.03 5.06 11.92
C PRO A 407 -18.12 4.92 10.69
N VAL A 408 -18.10 3.73 10.10
CA VAL A 408 -17.31 3.44 8.89
C VAL A 408 -18.21 3.56 7.66
N PRO A 409 -17.81 4.34 6.63
CA PRO A 409 -18.61 4.51 5.41
C PRO A 409 -18.88 3.20 4.69
N GLY A 410 -20.09 3.05 4.15
CA GLY A 410 -20.49 1.90 3.35
C GLY A 410 -19.85 1.88 1.97
N THR A 411 -18.73 1.19 1.84
CA THR A 411 -17.92 1.10 0.62
C THR A 411 -17.83 -0.35 0.13
N GLY A 412 -19.00 -1.00 0.04
CA GLY A 412 -19.17 -2.43 -0.17
C GLY A 412 -19.18 -2.88 -1.63
N THR A 413 -18.34 -2.28 -2.49
CA THR A 413 -18.10 -2.79 -3.84
C THR A 413 -16.65 -3.29 -3.98
N ALA A 414 -16.40 -4.09 -5.03
CA ALA A 414 -15.04 -4.41 -5.46
C ALA A 414 -14.80 -3.85 -6.85
N VAL A 415 -13.58 -3.36 -7.08
CA VAL A 415 -13.22 -2.55 -8.23
C VAL A 415 -12.33 -3.30 -9.19
N TRP A 416 -12.58 -3.10 -10.48
CA TRP A 416 -11.63 -3.33 -11.55
C TRP A 416 -10.95 -2.01 -11.92
N TRP A 417 -9.62 -1.98 -11.84
CA TRP A 417 -8.81 -0.83 -12.24
C TRP A 417 -8.22 -1.05 -13.63
N GLU A 418 -8.47 -0.12 -14.54
CA GLU A 418 -8.01 -0.20 -15.91
C GLU A 418 -7.08 0.96 -16.26
N PHE A 419 -5.82 0.64 -16.59
CA PHE A 419 -4.94 1.61 -17.24
C PHE A 419 -5.41 1.87 -18.65
N GLN A 420 -5.46 3.14 -19.02
CA GLN A 420 -5.89 3.53 -20.34
C GLN A 420 -4.75 3.42 -21.35
N GLN A 421 -5.07 3.58 -22.64
CA GLN A 421 -4.08 3.64 -23.71
C GLN A 421 -3.01 4.71 -23.43
N ASP A 422 -3.38 5.86 -22.87
CA ASP A 422 -2.43 6.76 -22.22
C ASP A 422 -2.18 6.24 -20.78
N PRO A 423 -0.98 5.71 -20.49
CA PRO A 423 -0.69 5.07 -19.20
C PRO A 423 -0.62 6.05 -18.03
N THR A 424 -0.80 7.34 -18.24
CA THR A 424 -0.96 8.33 -17.18
C THR A 424 -2.36 8.34 -16.59
N LEU A 425 -3.32 7.64 -17.21
CA LEU A 425 -4.71 7.59 -16.78
C LEU A 425 -5.07 6.19 -16.26
N LEU A 426 -5.65 6.14 -15.08
CA LEU A 426 -6.21 4.95 -14.45
C LEU A 426 -7.68 5.19 -14.12
N PHE A 427 -8.54 4.26 -14.50
CA PHE A 427 -9.98 4.32 -14.33
C PHE A 427 -10.48 3.16 -13.48
N GLY A 428 -11.37 3.42 -12.53
CA GLY A 428 -11.94 2.42 -11.62
C GLY A 428 -13.40 2.15 -11.92
N ILE A 429 -13.76 0.87 -12.04
CA ILE A 429 -15.11 0.39 -12.28
C ILE A 429 -15.52 -0.50 -11.10
N PRO A 430 -16.54 -0.16 -10.31
CA PRO A 430 -17.07 -1.02 -9.26
C PRO A 430 -17.94 -2.13 -9.89
N GLU A 431 -17.30 -3.24 -10.29
CA GLU A 431 -17.95 -4.34 -11.00
C GLU A 431 -18.74 -5.28 -10.07
N VAL A 432 -18.32 -5.38 -8.81
CA VAL A 432 -18.90 -6.34 -7.86
C VAL A 432 -19.54 -5.61 -6.70
N GLY A 433 -20.84 -5.83 -6.49
CA GLY A 433 -21.52 -5.41 -5.28
C GLY A 433 -21.52 -6.56 -4.25
N ILE A 434 -21.14 -6.24 -3.02
CA ILE A 434 -21.15 -7.19 -1.90
C ILE A 434 -22.47 -7.07 -1.17
N MET A 435 -23.13 -8.20 -0.87
CA MET A 435 -24.43 -8.25 -0.19
C MET A 435 -24.31 -8.98 1.15
N ASP A 436 -25.16 -8.60 2.08
CA ASP A 436 -25.44 -9.39 3.29
C ASP A 436 -26.28 -10.64 2.97
N GLU A 437 -26.51 -11.48 3.98
CA GLU A 437 -27.31 -12.72 3.86
C GLU A 437 -28.79 -12.45 3.53
N GLN A 438 -29.28 -11.24 3.73
CA GLN A 438 -30.64 -10.82 3.39
C GLN A 438 -30.74 -10.27 1.95
N GLY A 439 -29.61 -10.16 1.24
CA GLY A 439 -29.55 -9.66 -0.12
C GLY A 439 -29.48 -8.13 -0.22
N ASN A 440 -29.15 -7.43 0.86
CA ASN A 440 -28.95 -5.99 0.84
C ASN A 440 -27.48 -5.67 0.48
N TYR A 441 -27.28 -4.74 -0.45
CA TYR A 441 -25.93 -4.27 -0.76
C TYR A 441 -25.28 -3.56 0.42
N MET A 442 -24.03 -3.90 0.69
CA MET A 442 -23.18 -3.22 1.69
C MET A 442 -22.75 -1.82 1.24
N GLU A 443 -22.85 -1.55 -0.04
CA GLU A 443 -22.61 -0.23 -0.61
C GLU A 443 -23.63 0.79 -0.06
N LYS A 444 -23.16 1.98 0.33
CA LYS A 444 -23.96 3.04 0.96
C LYS A 444 -24.54 2.66 2.33
N THR A 445 -24.13 1.53 2.92
CA THR A 445 -24.57 1.09 4.25
C THR A 445 -23.47 1.33 5.27
N GLN A 446 -23.64 2.36 6.11
CA GLN A 446 -22.70 2.70 7.15
C GLN A 446 -22.62 1.61 8.22
N VAL A 447 -21.42 1.31 8.72
CA VAL A 447 -21.18 0.39 9.83
C VAL A 447 -21.02 1.16 11.12
N GLU A 448 -22.04 1.07 11.99
CA GLU A 448 -22.08 1.80 13.26
C GLU A 448 -21.19 1.11 14.33
N PRO A 449 -20.40 1.87 15.11
CA PRO A 449 -19.68 1.30 16.24
C PRO A 449 -20.65 0.87 17.36
N ASP A 450 -20.22 -0.06 18.21
CA ASP A 450 -20.93 -0.35 19.46
C ASP A 450 -20.76 0.79 20.47
N ILE A 451 -19.64 1.49 20.38
CA ILE A 451 -19.29 2.60 21.25
C ILE A 451 -18.68 3.70 20.37
N GLU A 452 -19.46 4.73 20.11
CA GLU A 452 -19.01 5.87 19.34
C GLU A 452 -18.08 6.78 20.17
N VAL A 453 -16.90 7.07 19.61
CA VAL A 453 -15.90 7.94 20.21
C VAL A 453 -15.15 8.69 19.12
N MET A 454 -15.23 10.02 19.14
CA MET A 454 -14.48 10.88 18.25
C MET A 454 -13.14 11.29 18.89
N ASN A 455 -12.07 11.27 18.11
CA ASN A 455 -10.82 11.95 18.46
C ASN A 455 -10.93 13.41 18.00
N ASP A 456 -11.30 14.31 18.89
CA ASP A 456 -11.39 15.73 18.55
C ASP A 456 -10.00 16.38 18.38
N PRO A 457 -9.88 17.45 17.56
CA PRO A 457 -8.59 18.08 17.26
C PRO A 457 -7.82 18.57 18.50
N LYS A 458 -8.53 19.03 19.54
CA LYS A 458 -7.90 19.52 20.77
C LYS A 458 -7.25 18.37 21.53
N SER A 459 -7.98 17.27 21.74
CA SER A 459 -7.46 16.07 22.42
C SER A 459 -6.25 15.51 21.68
N VAL A 460 -6.30 15.45 20.35
CA VAL A 460 -5.17 14.99 19.52
C VAL A 460 -3.96 15.91 19.65
N ALA A 461 -4.17 17.24 19.66
CA ALA A 461 -3.08 18.21 19.86
C ALA A 461 -2.45 18.13 21.25
N GLU A 462 -3.21 17.72 22.25
CA GLU A 462 -2.74 17.42 23.62
C GLU A 462 -2.06 16.04 23.75
N GLY A 463 -1.95 15.28 22.65
CA GLY A 463 -1.32 13.95 22.61
C GLY A 463 -2.18 12.84 23.16
N ARG A 464 -3.49 13.04 23.27
CA ARG A 464 -4.47 12.04 23.69
C ARG A 464 -5.05 11.28 22.51
N ASP A 465 -5.50 10.05 22.76
CA ASP A 465 -6.25 9.23 21.81
C ASP A 465 -7.46 8.64 22.55
N LEU A 466 -8.60 9.36 22.44
CA LEU A 466 -9.82 9.03 23.18
C LEU A 466 -10.39 7.67 22.79
N GLN A 467 -10.20 7.25 21.55
CA GLN A 467 -10.62 5.94 21.07
C GLN A 467 -9.82 4.82 21.74
N ILE A 468 -8.49 4.96 21.83
CA ILE A 468 -7.65 4.02 22.58
C ILE A 468 -7.98 4.04 24.07
N GLU A 469 -8.12 5.23 24.68
CA GLU A 469 -8.51 5.36 26.10
C GLU A 469 -9.81 4.60 26.38
N ARG A 470 -10.81 4.75 25.50
CA ARG A 470 -12.09 4.04 25.62
C ARG A 470 -11.97 2.55 25.41
N ALA A 471 -11.20 2.10 24.43
CA ALA A 471 -10.98 0.67 24.15
C ALA A 471 -10.29 -0.03 25.32
N VAL A 472 -9.28 0.61 25.90
CA VAL A 472 -8.62 0.10 27.12
C VAL A 472 -9.61 0.02 28.27
N ALA A 473 -10.38 1.08 28.51
CA ALA A 473 -11.38 1.09 29.59
C ALA A 473 -12.44 -0.01 29.42
N GLU A 474 -12.86 -0.29 28.17
CA GLU A 474 -13.83 -1.35 27.87
C GLU A 474 -13.25 -2.75 28.14
N LEU A 475 -12.05 -3.01 27.68
CA LEU A 475 -11.38 -4.32 27.87
C LEU A 475 -10.90 -4.56 29.31
N MET A 476 -10.74 -3.50 30.12
CA MET A 476 -10.41 -3.58 31.54
C MET A 476 -11.63 -3.89 32.45
N LYS A 477 -12.86 -3.77 31.92
CA LYS A 477 -14.06 -4.20 32.63
C LYS A 477 -14.04 -5.72 32.80
N GLN A 478 -14.23 -6.21 34.00
CA GLN A 478 -14.23 -7.64 34.34
C GLN A 478 -15.53 -8.33 33.92
#